data_a10911dca9cae9c0b45fbe87bde5f178
#
_entry.id   a10911dca9cae9c0b45fbe87bde5f178
#
_cell.length_a   1.000
_cell.length_b   1.000
_cell.length_c   1.000
_cell.angle_alpha   90.00
_cell.angle_beta   90.00
_cell.angle_gamma   90.00
#
_symmetry.space_group_name_H-M   'P 1'
#
loop_
_entity.id
_entity.type
_entity.pdbx_description
1 polymer ?
#
loop_
_entity_poly.entity_id
_entity_poly.type
_entity_poly.pdbx_seq_one_letter_code
_entity_poly.pdbx_strand_id
1 'polypeptide(L)'
;TGEISTIPKLNREQQKIGFGGLKYEDLNKSPLFGRGKLKIGFYWDSILELSYTPPLEIKGAKPKNLWGIALAKSIISNDSINLGVRYYHLAGNAIADVTCSKNTVNQPLYTAGNPSGCISVSKDRIDLGHQGFEILLENNQIDANFRPYVSIASTKIDSSVRIDAELELSREVAFVKTSGTISTFSFGLNYRLSDDWQLNLGTSFTPLDVNRPSPAGGDDDFWNIKLGFSWNPR
;
A
#
# COMPACT_ATOMS: atom_id res chain seq x y z
N THR A 1 -5.24 14.51 9.56
CA THR A 1 -4.77 14.34 8.17
C THR A 1 -5.54 13.23 7.49
N GLY A 2 -6.01 13.46 6.25
CA GLY A 2 -6.46 12.43 5.31
C GLY A 2 -5.42 12.20 4.23
N GLU A 3 -5.22 10.95 3.81
CA GLU A 3 -4.29 10.60 2.73
C GLU A 3 -4.95 9.62 1.76
N ILE A 4 -4.76 9.84 0.48
CA ILE A 4 -5.14 8.91 -0.60
C ILE A 4 -3.91 8.65 -1.44
N SER A 5 -3.68 7.41 -1.79
CA SER A 5 -2.60 7.00 -2.67
C SER A 5 -3.07 6.03 -3.75
N THR A 6 -2.42 6.06 -4.89
CA THR A 6 -2.67 5.07 -5.95
C THR A 6 -2.09 3.72 -5.54
N ILE A 7 -2.72 2.65 -5.99
CA ILE A 7 -2.14 1.30 -5.94
C ILE A 7 -1.70 0.98 -7.37
N PRO A 8 -0.41 0.68 -7.60
CA PRO A 8 0.10 0.32 -8.92
C PRO A 8 -0.63 -0.90 -9.48
N LYS A 9 -0.90 -0.88 -10.77
CA LYS A 9 -1.50 -2.03 -11.45
C LYS A 9 -0.42 -3.02 -11.84
N LEU A 10 -0.66 -4.28 -11.50
CA LEU A 10 0.12 -5.39 -12.01
C LEU A 10 -0.22 -5.65 -13.48
N ASN A 11 0.77 -5.89 -14.31
CA ASN A 11 0.56 -6.31 -15.69
C ASN A 11 0.08 -7.78 -15.74
N ARG A 12 -0.27 -8.27 -16.93
CA ARG A 12 -0.83 -9.61 -17.07
C ARG A 12 0.14 -10.72 -16.68
N GLU A 13 1.44 -10.54 -16.94
CA GLU A 13 2.46 -11.51 -16.55
C GLU A 13 2.65 -11.56 -15.04
N GLN A 14 2.58 -10.40 -14.37
CA GLN A 14 2.66 -10.29 -12.91
C GLN A 14 1.45 -10.89 -12.18
N GLN A 15 0.32 -11.08 -12.87
CA GLN A 15 -0.88 -11.70 -12.32
C GLN A 15 -0.90 -13.24 -12.50
N LYS A 16 0.11 -13.79 -13.18
CA LYS A 16 0.26 -15.26 -13.32
C LYS A 16 0.78 -15.86 -12.02
N ILE A 17 0.08 -16.87 -11.55
CA ILE A 17 0.43 -17.61 -10.33
C ILE A 17 0.38 -19.12 -10.54
N GLY A 18 0.79 -19.86 -9.50
CA GLY A 18 0.80 -21.32 -9.50
C GLY A 18 1.99 -21.92 -10.23
N PHE A 19 2.06 -23.23 -10.22
CA PHE A 19 3.15 -23.96 -10.85
C PHE A 19 3.13 -23.74 -12.37
N GLY A 20 4.24 -23.23 -12.91
CA GLY A 20 4.36 -22.91 -14.34
C GLY A 20 3.62 -21.66 -14.80
N GLY A 21 3.05 -20.84 -13.91
CA GLY A 21 2.36 -19.58 -14.28
C GLY A 21 1.10 -19.78 -15.12
N LEU A 22 0.40 -20.91 -14.93
CA LEU A 22 -0.77 -21.26 -15.75
C LEU A 22 -2.08 -20.61 -15.28
N LYS A 23 -2.12 -20.11 -14.03
CA LYS A 23 -3.33 -19.51 -13.46
C LYS A 23 -3.19 -17.99 -13.44
N TYR A 24 -4.26 -17.29 -13.81
CA TYR A 24 -4.38 -15.84 -13.65
C TYR A 24 -5.27 -15.52 -12.46
N GLU A 25 -4.84 -14.59 -11.62
CA GLU A 25 -5.66 -14.05 -10.54
C GLU A 25 -5.88 -12.55 -10.72
N ASP A 26 -7.09 -12.10 -10.41
CA ASP A 26 -7.45 -10.68 -10.48
C ASP A 26 -6.89 -9.93 -9.25
N LEU A 27 -5.61 -9.60 -9.30
CA LEU A 27 -4.89 -8.91 -8.24
C LEU A 27 -5.10 -7.38 -8.27
N ASN A 28 -5.61 -6.83 -9.37
CA ASN A 28 -5.83 -5.39 -9.55
C ASN A 28 -7.17 -4.91 -8.98
N LYS A 29 -7.48 -5.24 -7.73
CA LYS A 29 -8.78 -4.97 -7.13
C LYS A 29 -9.00 -3.50 -6.82
N SER A 30 -8.20 -2.92 -5.97
CA SER A 30 -8.37 -1.52 -5.58
C SER A 30 -7.36 -0.62 -6.29
N PRO A 31 -7.79 0.39 -7.06
CA PRO A 31 -6.86 1.34 -7.67
C PRO A 31 -6.36 2.39 -6.69
N LEU A 32 -7.02 2.53 -5.54
CA LEU A 32 -6.75 3.57 -4.56
C LEU A 32 -6.73 2.98 -3.15
N PHE A 33 -5.90 3.57 -2.32
CA PHE A 33 -5.81 3.31 -0.89
C PHE A 33 -5.97 4.62 -0.14
N GLY A 34 -6.88 4.66 0.84
CA GLY A 34 -7.14 5.86 1.64
C GLY A 34 -7.03 5.56 3.12
N ARG A 35 -6.49 6.50 3.89
CA ARG A 35 -6.40 6.40 5.35
C ARG A 35 -6.52 7.75 6.05
N GLY A 36 -7.14 7.74 7.21
CA GLY A 36 -7.09 8.83 8.16
C GLY A 36 -5.85 8.71 9.05
N LYS A 37 -5.28 9.85 9.44
CA LYS A 37 -4.13 9.93 10.34
C LYS A 37 -4.37 10.98 11.42
N LEU A 38 -4.05 10.64 12.66
CA LEU A 38 -3.94 11.54 13.80
C LEU A 38 -2.46 11.73 14.11
N LYS A 39 -2.01 12.97 14.17
CA LYS A 39 -0.63 13.31 14.54
C LYS A 39 -0.67 14.07 15.87
N ILE A 40 0.13 13.64 16.82
CA ILE A 40 0.23 14.22 18.15
C ILE A 40 1.70 14.63 18.39
N GLY A 41 1.92 15.92 18.53
CA GLY A 41 3.26 16.45 18.85
C GLY A 41 3.62 16.22 20.32
N PHE A 42 4.88 15.91 20.58
CA PHE A 42 5.46 15.74 21.90
C PHE A 42 6.67 16.67 22.08
N TYR A 43 7.23 16.63 23.29
CA TYR A 43 8.52 17.28 23.57
C TYR A 43 9.62 16.74 22.64
N TRP A 44 10.66 17.56 22.46
CA TRP A 44 11.85 17.25 21.65
C TRP A 44 11.57 17.03 20.15
N ASP A 45 10.65 17.82 19.56
CA ASP A 45 10.33 17.79 18.14
C ASP A 45 9.92 16.37 17.65
N SER A 46 9.23 15.64 18.51
CA SER A 46 8.75 14.29 18.21
C SER A 46 7.26 14.29 17.91
N ILE A 47 6.82 13.42 17.00
CA ILE A 47 5.43 13.26 16.57
C ILE A 47 5.05 11.78 16.63
N LEU A 48 3.99 11.47 17.37
CA LEU A 48 3.27 10.21 17.26
C LEU A 48 2.22 10.31 16.17
N GLU A 49 2.21 9.35 15.26
CA GLU A 49 1.20 9.23 14.21
C GLU A 49 0.42 7.94 14.41
N LEU A 50 -0.90 8.05 14.45
CA LEU A 50 -1.83 6.92 14.42
C LEU A 50 -2.58 6.97 13.11
N SER A 51 -2.74 5.85 12.43
CA SER A 51 -3.46 5.79 11.16
C SER A 51 -4.44 4.63 11.12
N TYR A 52 -5.55 4.84 10.41
CA TYR A 52 -6.59 3.85 10.21
C TYR A 52 -7.15 3.93 8.79
N THR A 53 -7.34 2.76 8.18
CA THR A 53 -7.98 2.62 6.88
C THR A 53 -9.42 2.18 7.08
N PRO A 54 -10.41 3.00 6.70
CA PRO A 54 -11.81 2.65 6.85
C PRO A 54 -12.16 1.42 6.00
N PRO A 55 -13.13 0.60 6.45
CA PRO A 55 -13.49 -0.66 5.78
C PRO A 55 -14.40 -0.43 4.56
N LEU A 56 -13.96 0.43 3.64
CA LEU A 56 -14.65 0.71 2.39
C LEU A 56 -14.31 -0.35 1.36
N GLU A 57 -15.33 -0.93 0.76
CA GLU A 57 -15.14 -1.93 -0.31
C GLU A 57 -14.95 -1.23 -1.66
N ILE A 58 -13.87 -1.58 -2.36
CA ILE A 58 -13.57 -1.09 -3.70
C ILE A 58 -13.26 -2.31 -4.58
N LYS A 59 -14.10 -2.55 -5.60
CA LYS A 59 -13.92 -3.64 -6.58
C LYS A 59 -13.67 -5.02 -5.94
N GLY A 60 -14.42 -5.38 -4.90
CA GLY A 60 -14.30 -6.67 -4.23
C GLY A 60 -13.17 -6.76 -3.20
N ALA A 61 -12.40 -5.70 -2.98
CA ALA A 61 -11.42 -5.62 -1.91
C ALA A 61 -11.92 -4.71 -0.78
N LYS A 62 -11.82 -5.19 0.47
CA LYS A 62 -12.30 -4.50 1.66
C LYS A 62 -11.28 -4.61 2.79
N PRO A 63 -10.63 -3.51 3.21
CA PRO A 63 -9.88 -3.46 4.46
C PRO A 63 -10.79 -3.81 5.65
N LYS A 64 -10.28 -4.56 6.63
CA LYS A 64 -11.02 -4.87 7.85
C LYS A 64 -10.46 -4.14 9.07
N ASN A 65 -9.26 -4.47 9.45
CA ASN A 65 -8.61 -3.93 10.65
C ASN A 65 -7.22 -3.43 10.30
N LEU A 66 -7.14 -2.51 9.34
CA LEU A 66 -5.87 -1.98 8.87
C LEU A 66 -5.53 -0.68 9.60
N TRP A 67 -4.56 -0.74 10.47
CA TRP A 67 -4.10 0.37 11.30
C TRP A 67 -2.58 0.52 11.23
N GLY A 68 -2.09 1.68 11.58
CA GLY A 68 -0.66 1.95 11.65
C GLY A 68 -0.32 2.90 12.78
N ILE A 69 0.90 2.76 13.27
CA ILE A 69 1.52 3.66 14.24
C ILE A 69 2.88 4.09 13.70
N ALA A 70 3.26 5.34 13.92
CA ALA A 70 4.60 5.79 13.63
C ALA A 70 5.09 6.78 14.67
N LEU A 71 6.39 6.79 14.88
CA LEU A 71 7.11 7.79 15.67
C LEU A 71 8.09 8.51 14.76
N ALA A 72 7.93 9.81 14.63
CA ALA A 72 8.80 10.68 13.86
C ALA A 72 9.52 11.67 14.80
N LYS A 73 10.75 12.02 14.43
CA LYS A 73 11.55 13.02 15.14
C LYS A 73 12.32 13.87 14.15
N SER A 74 12.29 15.19 14.36
CA SER A 74 13.20 16.10 13.69
C SER A 74 14.58 16.03 14.35
N ILE A 75 15.61 15.76 13.55
CA ILE A 75 17.01 15.68 14.01
C ILE A 75 17.69 17.02 13.79
N ILE A 76 17.40 17.66 12.66
CA ILE A 76 17.88 19.00 12.32
C ILE A 76 16.68 19.80 11.85
N SER A 77 16.43 20.92 12.48
CA SER A 77 15.37 21.85 12.06
C SER A 77 15.90 23.26 12.13
N ASN A 78 16.02 23.92 10.99
CA ASN A 78 16.40 25.31 10.87
C ASN A 78 15.63 25.99 9.72
N ASP A 79 15.91 27.26 9.48
CA ASP A 79 15.22 28.04 8.43
C ASP A 79 15.46 27.50 7.02
N SER A 80 16.49 26.68 6.83
CA SER A 80 16.88 26.18 5.51
C SER A 80 16.38 24.77 5.25
N ILE A 81 16.52 23.89 6.23
CA ILE A 81 16.23 22.47 6.08
C ILE A 81 15.59 21.88 7.33
N ASN A 82 14.80 20.85 7.12
CA ASN A 82 14.32 19.96 8.15
C ASN A 82 14.71 18.52 7.80
N LEU A 83 15.57 17.91 8.60
CA LEU A 83 15.95 16.50 8.49
C LEU A 83 15.23 15.72 9.59
N GLY A 84 14.39 14.79 9.20
CA GLY A 84 13.61 13.95 10.09
C GLY A 84 13.88 12.46 9.89
N VAL A 85 13.68 11.71 10.97
CA VAL A 85 13.63 10.25 10.95
C VAL A 85 12.27 9.78 11.40
N ARG A 86 11.80 8.67 10.87
CA ARG A 86 10.49 8.10 11.20
C ARG A 86 10.60 6.58 11.25
N TYR A 87 10.16 5.99 12.35
CA TYR A 87 9.89 4.56 12.44
C TYR A 87 8.39 4.35 12.34
N TYR A 88 7.96 3.31 11.61
CA TYR A 88 6.54 3.02 11.45
C TYR A 88 6.26 1.53 11.45
N HIS A 89 5.05 1.21 11.88
CA HIS A 89 4.47 -0.12 11.83
C HIS A 89 3.05 -0.03 11.29
N LEU A 90 2.72 -0.89 10.31
CA LEU A 90 1.40 -1.06 9.74
C LEU A 90 1.02 -2.53 9.88
N ALA A 91 -0.17 -2.79 10.41
CA ALA A 91 -0.70 -4.14 10.54
C ALA A 91 -2.21 -4.18 10.30
N GLY A 92 -2.69 -5.35 9.91
CA GLY A 92 -4.12 -5.58 9.74
C GLY A 92 -4.41 -6.56 8.63
N ASN A 93 -5.67 -6.57 8.20
CA ASN A 93 -6.09 -7.48 7.16
C ASN A 93 -7.10 -6.84 6.20
N ALA A 94 -7.17 -7.42 5.00
CA ALA A 94 -8.17 -7.14 4.00
C ALA A 94 -8.79 -8.45 3.51
N ILE A 95 -10.02 -8.37 3.02
CA ILE A 95 -10.69 -9.46 2.30
C ILE A 95 -10.80 -9.03 0.85
N ALA A 96 -10.56 -9.96 -0.08
CA ALA A 96 -10.75 -9.72 -1.49
C ALA A 96 -11.23 -11.00 -2.19
N ASP A 97 -11.89 -10.83 -3.34
CA ASP A 97 -12.34 -11.92 -4.22
C ASP A 97 -11.29 -12.16 -5.33
N VAL A 98 -10.06 -12.45 -4.95
CA VAL A 98 -8.92 -12.56 -5.87
C VAL A 98 -9.00 -13.83 -6.72
N THR A 99 -9.24 -14.97 -6.08
CA THR A 99 -9.19 -16.29 -6.72
C THR A 99 -10.44 -16.56 -7.58
N CYS A 100 -11.63 -16.33 -7.01
CA CYS A 100 -12.90 -16.45 -7.72
C CYS A 100 -13.62 -15.09 -7.65
N SER A 101 -13.33 -14.24 -8.62
CA SER A 101 -13.95 -12.91 -8.67
C SER A 101 -15.43 -12.99 -9.07
N LYS A 102 -16.20 -11.95 -8.70
CA LYS A 102 -17.61 -11.82 -9.13
C LYS A 102 -17.76 -11.92 -10.65
N ASN A 103 -16.81 -11.38 -11.40
CA ASN A 103 -16.83 -11.46 -12.86
C ASN A 103 -16.58 -12.90 -13.36
N THR A 104 -15.66 -13.61 -12.71
CA THR A 104 -15.32 -15.01 -13.04
C THR A 104 -16.50 -15.95 -12.80
N VAL A 105 -17.14 -15.84 -11.64
CA VAL A 105 -18.30 -16.70 -11.26
C VAL A 105 -19.50 -16.54 -12.20
N ASN A 106 -19.65 -15.38 -12.81
CA ASN A 106 -20.72 -15.12 -13.78
C ASN A 106 -20.44 -15.69 -15.19
N GLN A 107 -19.26 -16.31 -15.41
CA GLN A 107 -18.92 -16.95 -16.68
C GLN A 107 -19.20 -18.45 -16.62
N PRO A 108 -19.50 -19.09 -17.76
CA PRO A 108 -19.67 -20.54 -17.82
C PRO A 108 -18.42 -21.27 -17.31
N LEU A 109 -18.65 -22.38 -16.61
CA LEU A 109 -17.56 -23.20 -16.03
C LEU A 109 -16.61 -23.71 -17.12
N TYR A 110 -15.34 -23.77 -16.79
CA TYR A 110 -14.25 -24.28 -17.64
C TYR A 110 -14.10 -23.57 -19.00
N THR A 111 -14.59 -22.33 -19.10
CA THR A 111 -14.32 -21.43 -20.23
C THR A 111 -13.12 -20.53 -19.94
N ALA A 112 -12.66 -19.79 -20.96
CA ALA A 112 -11.58 -18.80 -20.79
C ALA A 112 -11.88 -17.74 -19.69
N GLY A 113 -13.16 -17.46 -19.42
CA GLY A 113 -13.60 -16.54 -18.37
C GLY A 113 -13.69 -17.17 -16.97
N ASN A 114 -13.76 -18.50 -16.88
CA ASN A 114 -13.83 -19.26 -15.62
C ASN A 114 -13.08 -20.61 -15.75
N PRO A 115 -11.76 -20.55 -15.97
CA PRO A 115 -11.00 -21.76 -16.28
C PRO A 115 -10.87 -22.73 -15.10
N SER A 116 -10.99 -22.21 -13.88
CA SER A 116 -10.90 -23.00 -12.65
C SER A 116 -12.25 -23.60 -12.20
N GLY A 117 -13.37 -23.25 -12.85
CA GLY A 117 -14.69 -23.74 -12.45
C GLY A 117 -15.18 -23.13 -11.12
N CYS A 118 -14.98 -21.82 -10.93
CA CYS A 118 -15.47 -21.09 -9.76
C CYS A 118 -17.00 -21.12 -9.72
N ILE A 119 -17.59 -21.58 -8.61
CA ILE A 119 -19.06 -21.64 -8.40
C ILE A 119 -19.56 -20.58 -7.42
N SER A 120 -18.67 -20.05 -6.57
CA SER A 120 -18.98 -18.95 -5.66
C SER A 120 -17.84 -17.94 -5.58
N VAL A 121 -18.17 -16.70 -5.17
CA VAL A 121 -17.18 -15.62 -4.99
C VAL A 121 -16.29 -15.96 -3.81
N SER A 122 -14.97 -15.97 -4.03
CA SER A 122 -13.99 -16.27 -2.98
C SER A 122 -13.94 -15.19 -1.90
N LYS A 123 -13.48 -15.58 -0.70
CA LYS A 123 -13.24 -14.69 0.43
C LYS A 123 -11.78 -14.79 0.86
N ASP A 124 -10.90 -14.45 -0.07
CA ASP A 124 -9.47 -14.50 0.18
C ASP A 124 -9.08 -13.45 1.22
N ARG A 125 -8.29 -13.85 2.20
CA ARG A 125 -7.83 -12.96 3.27
C ARG A 125 -6.36 -12.63 3.05
N ILE A 126 -6.06 -11.35 3.10
CA ILE A 126 -4.71 -10.83 3.04
C ILE A 126 -4.38 -10.25 4.40
N ASP A 127 -3.40 -10.82 5.10
CA ASP A 127 -2.84 -10.27 6.33
C ASP A 127 -1.60 -9.46 5.98
N LEU A 128 -1.56 -8.21 6.43
CA LEU A 128 -0.51 -7.25 6.15
C LEU A 128 0.30 -6.97 7.42
N GLY A 129 1.61 -7.07 7.31
CA GLY A 129 2.56 -6.68 8.35
C GLY A 129 3.73 -5.93 7.72
N HIS A 130 3.83 -4.63 7.98
CA HIS A 130 4.90 -3.78 7.47
C HIS A 130 5.52 -3.01 8.62
N GLN A 131 6.84 -2.98 8.70
CA GLN A 131 7.55 -2.10 9.63
C GLN A 131 8.78 -1.53 8.94
N GLY A 132 9.11 -0.29 9.24
CA GLY A 132 10.23 0.31 8.55
C GLY A 132 10.72 1.59 9.17
N PHE A 133 11.81 2.03 8.59
CA PHE A 133 12.50 3.27 8.89
C PHE A 133 12.48 4.17 7.66
N GLU A 134 12.27 5.47 7.87
CA GLU A 134 12.29 6.49 6.84
C GLU A 134 13.17 7.65 7.29
N ILE A 135 13.98 8.17 6.38
CA ILE A 135 14.72 9.42 6.54
C ILE A 135 14.11 10.40 5.54
N LEU A 136 13.76 11.57 6.01
CA LEU A 136 13.12 12.62 5.22
C LEU A 136 13.92 13.90 5.31
N LEU A 137 14.17 14.54 4.19
CA LEU A 137 14.76 15.87 4.07
C LEU A 137 13.75 16.80 3.40
N GLU A 138 13.37 17.84 4.08
CA GLU A 138 12.48 18.92 3.59
C GLU A 138 13.29 20.22 3.47
N ASN A 139 13.05 20.96 2.39
CA ASN A 139 13.64 22.28 2.17
C ASN A 139 12.65 23.36 2.62
N ASN A 140 13.10 24.26 3.50
CA ASN A 140 12.30 25.34 4.07
C ASN A 140 12.57 26.70 3.41
N GLN A 141 13.56 26.81 2.51
CA GLN A 141 14.06 28.10 1.96
C GLN A 141 13.28 28.58 0.74
N ILE A 142 12.65 27.69 -0.04
CA ILE A 142 12.09 28.08 -1.36
C ILE A 142 10.94 29.06 -1.19
N ASP A 143 10.02 28.76 -0.27
CA ASP A 143 8.90 29.63 0.13
C ASP A 143 8.37 29.12 1.47
N ALA A 144 7.91 30.03 2.33
CA ALA A 144 7.27 29.65 3.59
C ALA A 144 6.06 28.71 3.41
N ASN A 145 5.39 28.79 2.27
CA ASN A 145 4.22 27.97 1.93
C ASN A 145 4.55 26.75 1.09
N PHE A 146 5.72 26.69 0.45
CA PHE A 146 6.10 25.67 -0.52
C PHE A 146 7.34 24.92 -0.05
N ARG A 147 7.19 23.71 0.44
CA ARG A 147 8.28 22.91 1.03
C ARG A 147 8.44 21.58 0.29
N PRO A 148 9.36 21.51 -0.66
CA PRO A 148 9.69 20.25 -1.31
C PRO A 148 10.43 19.33 -0.35
N TYR A 149 10.20 18.03 -0.51
CA TYR A 149 10.86 17.01 0.28
C TYR A 149 11.30 15.82 -0.55
N VAL A 150 12.31 15.13 -0.05
CA VAL A 150 12.73 13.81 -0.51
C VAL A 150 12.81 12.87 0.69
N SER A 151 12.52 11.59 0.48
CA SER A 151 12.73 10.59 1.53
C SER A 151 13.19 9.26 0.97
N ILE A 152 13.85 8.50 1.83
CA ILE A 152 14.20 7.10 1.62
C ILE A 152 13.67 6.29 2.79
N ALA A 153 12.99 5.19 2.49
CA ALA A 153 12.47 4.26 3.47
C ALA A 153 12.96 2.85 3.22
N SER A 154 13.27 2.13 4.29
CA SER A 154 13.50 0.69 4.28
C SER A 154 12.38 0.02 5.06
N THR A 155 11.63 -0.86 4.38
CA THR A 155 10.44 -1.52 4.92
C THR A 155 10.61 -3.03 4.92
N LYS A 156 10.51 -3.64 6.09
CA LYS A 156 10.35 -5.08 6.22
C LYS A 156 8.88 -5.43 6.02
N ILE A 157 8.61 -6.31 5.08
CA ILE A 157 7.30 -6.86 4.79
C ILE A 157 7.21 -8.25 5.41
N ASP A 158 6.12 -8.55 6.09
CA ASP A 158 5.73 -9.88 6.57
C ASP A 158 4.22 -10.01 6.34
N SER A 159 3.84 -10.50 5.19
CA SER A 159 2.45 -10.56 4.75
C SER A 159 2.08 -11.99 4.37
N SER A 160 0.80 -12.33 4.50
CA SER A 160 0.30 -13.62 4.07
C SER A 160 -1.04 -13.50 3.37
N VAL A 161 -1.30 -14.45 2.47
CA VAL A 161 -2.57 -14.58 1.75
C VAL A 161 -3.13 -15.95 2.05
N ARG A 162 -4.35 -15.99 2.55
CA ARG A 162 -5.15 -17.20 2.66
C ARG A 162 -6.20 -17.20 1.57
N ILE A 163 -6.09 -18.16 0.67
CA ILE A 163 -7.06 -18.44 -0.38
C ILE A 163 -8.14 -19.35 0.20
N ASP A 164 -9.40 -19.05 -0.13
CA ASP A 164 -10.54 -19.88 0.22
C ASP A 164 -11.59 -19.74 -0.89
N ALA A 165 -11.54 -20.66 -1.85
CA ALA A 165 -12.36 -20.65 -3.07
C ALA A 165 -13.10 -21.97 -3.26
N GLU A 166 -14.38 -21.88 -3.60
CA GLU A 166 -15.22 -23.02 -3.97
C GLU A 166 -15.23 -23.20 -5.49
N LEU A 167 -14.77 -24.36 -5.91
CA LEU A 167 -14.78 -24.80 -7.30
C LEU A 167 -15.83 -25.90 -7.47
N GLU A 168 -16.28 -26.17 -8.68
CA GLU A 168 -17.31 -27.19 -8.95
C GLU A 168 -16.91 -28.59 -8.44
N LEU A 169 -15.63 -28.95 -8.58
CA LEU A 169 -15.14 -30.30 -8.22
C LEU A 169 -14.38 -30.34 -6.90
N SER A 170 -14.08 -29.18 -6.27
CA SER A 170 -13.24 -29.11 -5.07
C SER A 170 -13.35 -27.77 -4.37
N ARG A 171 -12.78 -27.71 -3.17
CA ARG A 171 -12.51 -26.44 -2.49
C ARG A 171 -11.00 -26.21 -2.47
N GLU A 172 -10.56 -25.06 -2.98
CA GLU A 172 -9.16 -24.65 -2.95
C GLU A 172 -8.92 -23.86 -1.67
N VAL A 173 -8.06 -24.40 -0.79
CA VAL A 173 -7.58 -23.71 0.39
C VAL A 173 -6.06 -23.70 0.31
N ALA A 174 -5.48 -22.50 0.23
CA ALA A 174 -4.04 -22.32 0.18
C ALA A 174 -3.60 -21.20 1.13
N PHE A 175 -2.37 -21.31 1.59
CA PHE A 175 -1.72 -20.30 2.41
C PHE A 175 -0.37 -19.94 1.80
N VAL A 176 -0.22 -18.67 1.45
CA VAL A 176 1.01 -18.12 0.89
C VAL A 176 1.55 -17.07 1.83
N LYS A 177 2.80 -17.18 2.23
CA LYS A 177 3.50 -16.20 3.04
C LYS A 177 4.61 -15.55 2.23
N THR A 178 4.72 -14.23 2.35
CA THR A 178 5.83 -13.46 1.79
C THR A 178 6.54 -12.67 2.87
N SER A 179 7.85 -12.62 2.81
CA SER A 179 8.67 -11.80 3.69
C SER A 179 9.86 -11.26 2.93
N GLY A 180 10.26 -10.05 3.21
CA GLY A 180 11.39 -9.41 2.57
C GLY A 180 11.61 -8.00 3.08
N THR A 181 12.64 -7.35 2.56
CA THR A 181 12.90 -5.94 2.82
C THR A 181 12.92 -5.21 1.50
N ILE A 182 12.17 -4.12 1.40
CA ILE A 182 12.11 -3.26 0.23
C ILE A 182 12.60 -1.86 0.59
N SER A 183 13.19 -1.18 -0.40
CA SER A 183 13.56 0.22 -0.31
C SER A 183 12.60 1.05 -1.14
N THR A 184 12.16 2.19 -0.61
CA THR A 184 11.26 3.11 -1.30
C THR A 184 11.87 4.50 -1.29
N PHE A 185 11.94 5.13 -2.45
CA PHE A 185 12.36 6.52 -2.63
C PHE A 185 11.11 7.37 -2.84
N SER A 186 11.00 8.48 -2.14
CA SER A 186 9.87 9.38 -2.31
C SER A 186 10.34 10.81 -2.52
N PHE A 187 9.57 11.55 -3.29
CA PHE A 187 9.73 12.98 -3.44
C PHE A 187 8.36 13.64 -3.55
N GLY A 188 8.27 14.86 -3.09
CA GLY A 188 7.00 15.53 -3.08
C GLY A 188 7.09 16.95 -2.56
N LEU A 189 5.92 17.46 -2.24
CA LEU A 189 5.69 18.84 -1.91
C LEU A 189 4.66 18.96 -0.78
N ASN A 190 5.00 19.73 0.22
CA ASN A 190 4.07 20.23 1.21
C ASN A 190 3.72 21.67 0.87
N TYR A 191 2.44 21.96 0.67
CA TYR A 191 1.94 23.31 0.39
C TYR A 191 1.02 23.78 1.51
N ARG A 192 1.38 24.87 2.17
CA ARG A 192 0.57 25.52 3.21
C ARG A 192 -0.52 26.36 2.54
N LEU A 193 -1.78 25.94 2.67
CA LEU A 193 -2.95 26.68 2.19
C LEU A 193 -3.31 27.83 3.12
N SER A 194 -3.17 27.60 4.42
CA SER A 194 -3.37 28.59 5.50
C SER A 194 -2.59 28.15 6.73
N ASP A 195 -2.69 28.90 7.82
CA ASP A 195 -2.01 28.54 9.09
C ASP A 195 -2.43 27.16 9.62
N ASP A 196 -3.68 26.75 9.36
CA ASP A 196 -4.24 25.50 9.86
C ASP A 196 -4.28 24.39 8.80
N TRP A 197 -4.17 24.73 7.51
CA TRP A 197 -4.38 23.78 6.44
C TRP A 197 -3.16 23.58 5.55
N GLN A 198 -2.86 22.32 5.25
CA GLN A 198 -1.73 21.93 4.41
C GLN A 198 -2.14 20.83 3.43
N LEU A 199 -1.70 20.97 2.19
CA LEU A 199 -1.77 19.97 1.13
C LEU A 199 -0.41 19.28 1.00
N ASN A 200 -0.41 17.96 0.85
CA ASN A 200 0.77 17.17 0.53
C ASN A 200 0.55 16.45 -0.80
N LEU A 201 1.46 16.62 -1.74
CA LEU A 201 1.51 15.88 -2.98
C LEU A 201 2.85 15.16 -3.07
N GLY A 202 2.83 13.87 -3.33
CA GLY A 202 4.07 13.10 -3.43
C GLY A 202 3.97 11.95 -4.41
N THR A 203 5.12 11.49 -4.83
CA THR A 203 5.26 10.23 -5.55
C THR A 203 6.34 9.39 -4.90
N SER A 204 6.21 8.09 -5.03
CA SER A 204 7.21 7.15 -4.52
C SER A 204 7.52 6.08 -5.55
N PHE A 205 8.77 5.69 -5.57
CA PHE A 205 9.35 4.66 -6.41
C PHE A 205 9.88 3.54 -5.52
N THR A 206 9.45 2.30 -5.79
CA THR A 206 9.92 1.10 -5.08
C THR A 206 10.47 0.15 -6.12
N PRO A 207 11.81 0.05 -6.26
CA PRO A 207 12.42 -0.98 -7.09
C PRO A 207 12.14 -2.36 -6.46
N LEU A 208 11.63 -3.28 -7.25
CA LEU A 208 11.38 -4.65 -6.84
C LEU A 208 12.07 -5.60 -7.82
N ASP A 209 12.75 -6.59 -7.26
CA ASP A 209 13.26 -7.74 -8.00
C ASP A 209 12.51 -8.98 -7.47
N VAL A 210 11.46 -9.38 -8.18
CA VAL A 210 10.62 -10.52 -7.78
C VAL A 210 11.07 -11.76 -8.54
N ASN A 211 11.65 -12.71 -7.83
CA ASN A 211 12.02 -14.00 -8.39
C ASN A 211 10.76 -14.84 -8.67
N ARG A 212 10.45 -15.04 -9.95
CA ARG A 212 9.30 -15.81 -10.42
C ARG A 212 9.72 -17.14 -11.05
N PRO A 213 8.86 -18.18 -10.93
CA PRO A 213 9.12 -19.47 -11.58
C PRO A 213 9.11 -19.41 -13.11
N SER A 214 8.51 -18.39 -13.70
CA SER A 214 8.43 -18.19 -15.15
C SER A 214 9.46 -17.18 -15.62
N PRO A 215 10.15 -17.41 -16.75
CA PRO A 215 11.14 -16.46 -17.29
C PRO A 215 10.53 -15.19 -17.89
N ALA A 216 9.26 -14.92 -17.71
CA ALA A 216 8.64 -13.67 -18.10
C ALA A 216 9.24 -12.54 -17.26
N GLY A 217 10.38 -12.04 -17.73
CA GLY A 217 10.98 -10.82 -17.21
C GLY A 217 10.01 -9.67 -17.37
N GLY A 218 9.64 -9.05 -16.27
CA GLY A 218 8.86 -7.83 -16.23
C GLY A 218 9.60 -6.86 -15.33
N ASP A 219 9.44 -5.58 -15.63
CA ASP A 219 9.79 -4.52 -14.70
C ASP A 219 8.80 -4.63 -13.53
N ASP A 220 9.30 -4.97 -12.35
CA ASP A 220 8.52 -5.08 -11.13
C ASP A 220 8.50 -3.80 -10.32
N ASP A 221 9.10 -2.75 -10.85
CA ASP A 221 9.16 -1.44 -10.20
C ASP A 221 7.79 -0.82 -10.03
N PHE A 222 7.55 -0.28 -8.84
CA PHE A 222 6.29 0.34 -8.52
C PHE A 222 6.40 1.85 -8.34
N TRP A 223 5.53 2.57 -9.06
CA TRP A 223 5.28 3.99 -8.87
C TRP A 223 3.93 4.21 -8.20
N ASN A 224 3.92 5.11 -7.25
CA ASN A 224 2.73 5.43 -6.47
C ASN A 224 2.62 6.96 -6.37
N ILE A 225 1.42 7.50 -6.51
CA ILE A 225 1.11 8.91 -6.30
C ILE A 225 0.30 9.03 -5.03
N LYS A 226 0.65 10.01 -4.20
CA LYS A 226 0.06 10.26 -2.90
C LYS A 226 -0.45 11.70 -2.83
N LEU A 227 -1.69 11.84 -2.38
CA LEU A 227 -2.30 13.12 -2.04
C LEU A 227 -2.71 13.09 -0.58
N GLY A 228 -2.27 14.08 0.17
CA GLY A 228 -2.59 14.25 1.59
C GLY A 228 -3.18 15.62 1.88
N PHE A 229 -4.10 15.67 2.82
CA PHE A 229 -4.69 16.90 3.32
C PHE A 229 -4.65 16.91 4.84
N SER A 230 -4.02 17.92 5.41
CA SER A 230 -3.80 18.03 6.86
C SER A 230 -4.51 19.27 7.42
N TRP A 231 -5.16 19.08 8.56
CA TRP A 231 -5.65 20.14 9.41
C TRP A 231 -4.88 20.12 10.73
N ASN A 232 -4.29 21.26 11.09
CA ASN A 232 -3.45 21.44 12.27
C ASN A 232 -4.07 22.55 13.13
N PRO A 233 -5.05 22.26 14.00
CA PRO A 233 -5.63 23.26 14.89
C PRO A 233 -4.55 23.76 15.87
N ARG A 234 -4.56 25.06 16.15
CA ARG A 234 -3.70 25.71 17.17
C ARG A 234 -4.20 25.44 18.57
#